data_6171e5afc25f23454f7104fabb89e259
#
_entry.id   6171e5afc25f23454f7104fabb89e259
#
_cell.length_a   1.000
_cell.length_b   1.000
_cell.length_c   1.000
_cell.angle_alpha   90.00
_cell.angle_beta   90.00
_cell.angle_gamma   90.00
#
_symmetry.space_group_name_H-M   'P 1'
#
loop_
_entity.id
_entity.type
_entity.pdbx_description
1 polymer ?
#
loop_
_entity_poly.entity_id
_entity_poly.type
_entity_poly.pdbx_seq_one_letter_code
_entity_poly.pdbx_strand_id
1 'polypeptide(L)'
;ELEAVINDPTKPIFVYEDEEGRILGHLFLMVKEVSDNNGLLKAVKTLFIDDLCVDKEARGQKLGEKLYQFALDYAKELGCYNLTLHVWNDNEGAVRFYERLGMKPRYTEMETILK
;
A
#
# COMPACT_ATOMS: atom_id res chain seq x y z
N GLU A 1 -4.68 -6.01 15.69
CA GLU A 1 -3.27 -5.80 15.94
C GLU A 1 -2.43 -6.29 14.77
N LEU A 2 -1.52 -5.46 14.30
CA LEU A 2 -0.69 -5.80 13.13
C LEU A 2 0.63 -6.41 13.54
N GLU A 3 0.96 -7.54 12.92
CA GLU A 3 2.21 -8.22 13.20
C GLU A 3 2.97 -8.47 11.90
N ALA A 4 4.30 -8.30 11.95
CA ALA A 4 5.15 -8.60 10.82
C ALA A 4 5.26 -10.12 10.64
N VAL A 5 5.09 -10.59 9.41
CA VAL A 5 5.12 -12.02 9.12
C VAL A 5 6.42 -12.44 8.47
N ILE A 6 7.00 -11.56 7.66
CA ILE A 6 8.24 -11.85 6.94
C ILE A 6 9.22 -10.73 7.18
N ASN A 7 10.46 -11.12 7.45
CA ASN A 7 11.53 -10.17 7.79
C ASN A 7 12.38 -9.74 6.60
N ASP A 8 11.77 -9.60 5.42
CA ASP A 8 12.47 -9.00 4.30
C ASP A 8 12.24 -7.49 4.39
N PRO A 9 13.26 -6.69 4.70
CA PRO A 9 13.06 -5.25 4.87
C PRO A 9 12.63 -4.52 3.60
N THR A 10 12.79 -5.14 2.43
CA THR A 10 12.36 -4.53 1.18
C THR A 10 10.94 -4.92 0.81
N LYS A 11 10.41 -5.97 1.42
CA LYS A 11 9.06 -6.47 1.12
C LYS A 11 8.35 -6.87 2.40
N PRO A 12 8.12 -5.93 3.30
CA PRO A 12 7.48 -6.28 4.57
C PRO A 12 6.03 -6.73 4.37
N ILE A 13 5.64 -7.71 5.14
CA ILE A 13 4.28 -8.24 5.12
C ILE A 13 3.73 -8.19 6.54
N PHE A 14 2.56 -7.60 6.67
CA PHE A 14 1.88 -7.48 7.95
C PHE A 14 0.52 -8.14 7.88
N VAL A 15 0.10 -8.77 8.96
CA VAL A 15 -1.25 -9.31 9.06
C VAL A 15 -1.91 -8.71 10.29
N TYR A 16 -3.23 -8.55 10.20
CA TYR A 16 -4.03 -8.09 11.33
C TYR A 16 -4.80 -9.28 11.86
N GLU A 17 -4.55 -9.62 13.13
CA GLU A 17 -5.23 -10.73 13.78
C GLU A 17 -6.19 -10.23 14.86
N ASP A 18 -7.30 -10.94 15.04
CA ASP A 18 -8.17 -10.66 16.15
C ASP A 18 -7.65 -11.39 17.40
N GLU A 19 -8.39 -11.28 18.50
CA GLU A 19 -7.95 -11.86 19.78
C GLU A 19 -7.88 -13.38 19.74
N GLU A 20 -8.57 -14.01 18.78
CA GLU A 20 -8.59 -15.45 18.65
C GLU A 20 -7.56 -15.97 17.65
N GLY A 21 -6.73 -15.06 17.12
CA GLY A 21 -5.70 -15.45 16.18
C GLY A 21 -6.19 -15.56 14.74
N ARG A 22 -7.42 -15.12 14.47
CA ARG A 22 -7.95 -15.16 13.10
C ARG A 22 -7.45 -13.96 12.31
N ILE A 23 -6.98 -14.19 11.10
CA ILE A 23 -6.47 -13.13 10.25
C ILE A 23 -7.63 -12.39 9.60
N LEU A 24 -7.77 -11.10 9.90
CA LEU A 24 -8.84 -10.27 9.38
C LEU A 24 -8.40 -9.39 8.22
N GLY A 25 -7.11 -9.24 8.00
CA GLY A 25 -6.60 -8.47 6.90
C GLY A 25 -5.11 -8.61 6.75
N HIS A 26 -4.60 -8.17 5.60
CA HIS A 26 -3.17 -8.21 5.39
C HIS A 26 -2.71 -7.00 4.58
N LEU A 27 -1.43 -6.73 4.67
CA LEU A 27 -0.82 -5.59 4.01
C LEU A 27 0.54 -6.05 3.48
N PHE A 28 0.66 -6.09 2.16
CA PHE A 28 1.91 -6.43 1.49
C PHE A 28 2.52 -5.15 0.97
N LEU A 29 3.72 -4.86 1.41
CA LEU A 29 4.41 -3.62 1.07
C LEU A 29 5.69 -3.91 0.30
N MET A 30 6.17 -2.90 -0.39
CA MET A 30 7.43 -3.00 -1.10
C MET A 30 8.14 -1.65 -0.98
N VAL A 31 9.38 -1.68 -0.53
CA VAL A 31 10.19 -0.47 -0.44
C VAL A 31 10.95 -0.34 -1.76
N LYS A 32 10.72 0.75 -2.45
CA LYS A 32 11.36 1.02 -3.74
C LYS A 32 12.25 2.25 -3.62
N GLU A 33 13.45 2.18 -4.14
CA GLU A 33 14.33 3.33 -4.21
C GLU A 33 14.71 3.55 -5.66
N VAL A 34 14.50 4.78 -6.12
CA VAL A 34 14.88 5.18 -7.47
C VAL A 34 15.94 6.23 -7.34
N SER A 35 17.11 5.97 -7.89
CA SER A 35 18.18 6.95 -7.90
C SER A 35 18.46 7.36 -9.33
N ASP A 36 18.86 8.62 -9.48
CA ASP A 36 19.27 9.13 -10.76
C ASP A 36 20.66 8.58 -11.09
N ASN A 37 20.79 7.91 -12.22
CA ASN A 37 22.06 7.32 -12.64
C ASN A 37 23.15 8.36 -12.88
N ASN A 38 22.77 9.59 -13.11
CA ASN A 38 23.71 10.68 -13.38
C ASN A 38 24.09 11.47 -12.13
N GLY A 39 23.50 11.11 -11.00
CA GLY A 39 23.77 11.81 -9.75
C GLY A 39 23.20 13.22 -9.69
N LEU A 40 22.31 13.57 -10.62
CA LEU A 40 21.73 14.90 -10.68
C LEU A 40 20.51 15.05 -9.76
N LEU A 41 19.84 13.95 -9.45
CA LEU A 41 18.68 13.94 -8.58
C LEU A 41 18.94 13.07 -7.36
N LYS A 42 18.34 13.43 -6.26
CA LYS A 42 18.44 12.62 -5.06
C LYS A 42 17.66 11.34 -5.22
N ALA A 43 18.11 10.28 -4.59
CA ALA A 43 17.34 9.04 -4.54
C ALA A 43 16.00 9.30 -3.87
N VAL A 44 14.94 8.76 -4.45
CA VAL A 44 13.59 8.86 -3.92
C VAL A 44 13.18 7.49 -3.41
N LYS A 45 12.81 7.44 -2.14
CA LYS A 45 12.31 6.22 -1.52
C LYS A 45 10.80 6.26 -1.53
N THR A 46 10.19 5.19 -2.02
CA THR A 46 8.74 5.06 -2.10
C THR A 46 8.32 3.81 -1.36
N LEU A 47 7.25 3.91 -0.58
CA LEU A 47 6.60 2.72 -0.06
C LEU A 47 5.43 2.40 -0.98
N PHE A 48 5.45 1.21 -1.57
CA PHE A 48 4.41 0.76 -2.49
C PHE A 48 3.53 -0.26 -1.78
N ILE A 49 2.22 -0.04 -1.81
CA ILE A 49 1.26 -1.03 -1.30
C ILE A 49 0.98 -2.00 -2.43
N ASP A 50 1.55 -3.20 -2.31
CA ASP A 50 1.37 -4.24 -3.31
C ASP A 50 0.00 -4.90 -3.16
N ASP A 51 -0.47 -5.06 -1.92
CA ASP A 51 -1.79 -5.60 -1.67
C ASP A 51 -2.27 -5.15 -0.29
N LEU A 52 -3.53 -4.73 -0.24
CA LEU A 52 -4.21 -4.40 0.99
C LEU A 52 -5.55 -5.10 0.93
N CYS A 53 -5.77 -6.04 1.82
CA CYS A 53 -6.96 -6.88 1.77
C CYS A 53 -7.60 -7.00 3.15
N VAL A 54 -8.92 -6.96 3.17
CA VAL A 54 -9.70 -7.10 4.39
C VAL A 54 -10.68 -8.25 4.20
N ASP A 55 -10.72 -9.18 5.17
CA ASP A 55 -11.65 -10.27 5.14
C ASP A 55 -13.09 -9.75 5.07
N LYS A 56 -13.93 -10.43 4.32
CA LYS A 56 -15.32 -10.06 4.16
C LYS A 56 -16.03 -9.86 5.50
N GLU A 57 -15.76 -10.75 6.45
CA GLU A 57 -16.42 -10.70 7.74
C GLU A 57 -15.97 -9.52 8.60
N ALA A 58 -14.83 -8.94 8.29
CA ALA A 58 -14.30 -7.81 9.02
C ALA A 58 -14.65 -6.46 8.38
N ARG A 59 -15.35 -6.47 7.25
CA ARG A 59 -15.75 -5.24 6.58
C ARG A 59 -16.74 -4.49 7.44
N GLY A 60 -16.69 -3.16 7.38
CA GLY A 60 -17.56 -2.32 8.19
C GLY A 60 -16.94 -1.92 9.51
N GLN A 61 -15.77 -2.45 9.84
CA GLN A 61 -15.05 -2.09 11.05
C GLN A 61 -13.94 -1.08 10.77
N LYS A 62 -13.93 -0.52 9.57
CA LYS A 62 -12.91 0.44 9.13
C LYS A 62 -11.50 -0.13 9.16
N LEU A 63 -11.37 -1.43 9.01
CA LEU A 63 -10.07 -2.08 9.05
C LEU A 63 -9.20 -1.64 7.87
N GLY A 64 -9.80 -1.45 6.69
CA GLY A 64 -9.06 -0.96 5.54
C GLY A 64 -8.41 0.39 5.81
N GLU A 65 -9.12 1.27 6.49
CA GLU A 65 -8.57 2.57 6.86
C GLU A 65 -7.42 2.43 7.85
N LYS A 66 -7.55 1.49 8.79
CA LYS A 66 -6.49 1.22 9.76
C LYS A 66 -5.23 0.70 9.08
N LEU A 67 -5.40 -0.22 8.12
CA LEU A 67 -4.27 -0.76 7.37
C LEU A 67 -3.59 0.34 6.54
N TYR A 68 -4.38 1.18 5.91
CA TYR A 68 -3.84 2.30 5.15
C TYR A 68 -3.07 3.26 6.07
N GLN A 69 -3.65 3.59 7.22
CA GLN A 69 -2.99 4.49 8.16
C GLN A 69 -1.68 3.89 8.67
N PHE A 70 -1.66 2.58 8.90
CA PHE A 70 -0.45 1.91 9.30
C PHE A 70 0.63 2.04 8.22
N ALA A 71 0.24 1.83 6.95
CA ALA A 71 1.18 1.95 5.84
C ALA A 71 1.72 3.38 5.74
N LEU A 72 0.84 4.37 5.93
CA LEU A 72 1.25 5.77 5.88
C LEU A 72 2.27 6.08 6.98
N ASP A 73 1.99 5.64 8.20
CA ASP A 73 2.90 5.87 9.33
C ASP A 73 4.23 5.13 9.13
N TYR A 74 4.16 3.91 8.61
CA TYR A 74 5.35 3.12 8.33
C TYR A 74 6.23 3.81 7.27
N ALA A 75 5.60 4.36 6.23
CA ALA A 75 6.33 5.10 5.21
C ALA A 75 7.05 6.30 5.81
N LYS A 76 6.40 6.99 6.73
CA LYS A 76 7.00 8.13 7.41
C LYS A 76 8.19 7.71 8.26
N GLU A 77 8.07 6.60 8.97
CA GLU A 77 9.17 6.09 9.78
C GLU A 77 10.38 5.71 8.95
N LEU A 78 10.14 5.18 7.75
CA LEU A 78 11.22 4.81 6.85
C LEU A 78 11.83 6.00 6.12
N GLY A 79 11.26 7.17 6.25
CA GLY A 79 11.73 8.36 5.55
C GLY A 79 11.35 8.36 4.08
N CYS A 80 10.28 7.70 3.71
CA CYS A 80 9.83 7.66 2.33
C CYS A 80 9.29 9.01 1.88
N TYR A 81 9.51 9.31 0.61
CA TYR A 81 8.98 10.51 0.01
C TYR A 81 7.47 10.40 -0.21
N ASN A 82 7.00 9.22 -0.59
CA ASN A 82 5.59 9.03 -0.87
C ASN A 82 5.17 7.59 -0.58
N LEU A 83 3.85 7.39 -0.60
CA LEU A 83 3.18 6.10 -0.50
C LEU A 83 2.35 5.95 -1.77
N THR A 84 2.55 4.87 -2.50
CA THR A 84 1.85 4.66 -3.77
C THR A 84 1.18 3.30 -3.81
N LEU A 85 0.23 3.16 -4.73
CA LEU A 85 -0.38 1.88 -5.04
C LEU A 85 -0.95 1.94 -6.45
N HIS A 86 -1.31 0.76 -6.97
CA HIS A 86 -1.99 0.66 -8.24
C HIS A 86 -3.44 0.27 -8.00
N VAL A 87 -4.35 0.87 -8.75
CA VAL A 87 -5.76 0.51 -8.69
C VAL A 87 -6.32 0.57 -10.10
N TRP A 88 -7.12 -0.43 -10.45
CA TRP A 88 -7.76 -0.44 -11.76
C TRP A 88 -8.81 0.66 -11.83
N ASN A 89 -8.86 1.38 -12.94
CA ASN A 89 -9.86 2.42 -13.14
C ASN A 89 -11.29 1.90 -13.01
N ASP A 90 -11.51 0.67 -13.42
CA ASP A 90 -12.83 0.05 -13.33
C ASP A 90 -13.27 -0.23 -11.90
N ASN A 91 -12.35 -0.27 -10.98
CA ASN A 91 -12.68 -0.47 -9.57
C ASN A 91 -12.96 0.86 -8.91
N GLU A 92 -14.12 1.42 -9.22
CA GLU A 92 -14.50 2.75 -8.74
C GLU A 92 -14.59 2.83 -7.23
N GLY A 93 -15.00 1.75 -6.59
CA GLY A 93 -15.08 1.72 -5.14
C GLY A 93 -13.71 1.89 -4.48
N ALA A 94 -12.71 1.19 -5.01
CA ALA A 94 -11.36 1.31 -4.48
C ALA A 94 -10.78 2.69 -4.76
N VAL A 95 -11.01 3.22 -5.97
CA VAL A 95 -10.53 4.56 -6.31
C VAL A 95 -11.10 5.58 -5.34
N ARG A 96 -12.41 5.53 -5.10
CA ARG A 96 -13.05 6.48 -4.17
C ARG A 96 -12.54 6.30 -2.75
N PHE A 97 -12.31 5.05 -2.34
CA PHE A 97 -11.79 4.76 -1.02
C PHE A 97 -10.45 5.47 -0.78
N TYR A 98 -9.51 5.30 -1.73
CA TYR A 98 -8.20 5.91 -1.56
C TYR A 98 -8.21 7.42 -1.74
N GLU A 99 -9.06 7.94 -2.65
CA GLU A 99 -9.19 9.37 -2.80
C GLU A 99 -9.74 10.03 -1.53
N ARG A 100 -10.70 9.38 -0.88
CA ARG A 100 -11.24 9.88 0.37
C ARG A 100 -10.17 9.93 1.46
N LEU A 101 -9.19 9.05 1.41
CA LEU A 101 -8.10 9.03 2.37
C LEU A 101 -6.98 10.00 2.03
N GLY A 102 -7.11 10.72 0.93
CA GLY A 102 -6.16 11.76 0.57
C GLY A 102 -5.21 11.44 -0.56
N MET A 103 -5.34 10.28 -1.18
CA MET A 103 -4.50 9.94 -2.32
C MET A 103 -5.01 10.62 -3.57
N LYS A 104 -4.10 10.86 -4.51
CA LYS A 104 -4.41 11.50 -5.78
C LYS A 104 -3.85 10.67 -6.92
N PRO A 105 -4.52 10.68 -8.08
CA PRO A 105 -3.94 10.03 -9.26
C PRO A 105 -2.57 10.63 -9.55
N ARG A 106 -1.62 9.79 -9.93
CA ARG A 106 -0.25 10.22 -10.16
C ARG A 106 0.12 10.18 -11.63
N TYR A 107 -0.21 9.08 -12.31
CA TYR A 107 0.00 8.97 -13.75
C TYR A 107 -0.98 7.94 -14.30
N THR A 108 -1.08 7.91 -15.62
CA THR A 108 -2.00 6.99 -16.28
C THR A 108 -1.20 6.06 -17.18
N GLU A 109 -1.46 4.77 -17.02
CA GLU A 109 -0.91 3.77 -17.93
C GLU A 109 -1.93 3.54 -19.03
N MET A 110 -1.49 3.68 -20.28
CA MET A 110 -2.37 3.53 -21.44
C MET A 110 -2.04 2.23 -22.15
N GLU A 111 -3.01 1.62 -22.77
CA GLU A 111 -2.76 0.40 -23.52
C GLU A 111 -3.56 0.36 -24.80
N THR A 112 -3.04 -0.37 -25.78
CA THR A 112 -3.76 -0.78 -26.97
C THR A 112 -3.62 -2.29 -27.09
N ILE A 113 -4.73 -2.99 -27.16
CA ILE A 113 -4.71 -4.44 -27.29
C ILE A 113 -4.39 -4.81 -28.72
N LEU A 114 -3.42 -5.70 -28.91
CA LEU A 114 -2.88 -6.01 -30.23
C LEU A 114 -3.53 -7.19 -30.93
N LYS A 115 -4.65 -7.64 -30.48
CA LYS A 115 -5.38 -8.76 -31.11
C LYS A 115 -6.59 -8.29 -31.87
#